data_1c6af4aec1f25a4d14e6be42f423559d
#
_entry.id   1c6af4aec1f25a4d14e6be42f423559d
#
_cell.length_a   1.000
_cell.length_b   1.000
_cell.length_c   1.000
_cell.angle_alpha   90.00
_cell.angle_beta   90.00
_cell.angle_gamma   90.00
#
_symmetry.space_group_name_H-M   'P 1'
#
loop_
_entity.id
_entity.type
_entity.pdbx_description
1 polymer ?
#
loop_
_entity_poly.entity_id
_entity_poly.type
_entity_poly.pdbx_seq_one_letter_code
_entity_poly.pdbx_strand_id
1 'polypeptide(L)'
;MKNLFRAAILTCLVSPMCFVGPAARDQKKASQGRPTGIEVEMIQTDEIKLPTEFQVAIYENLILQLQKKGGFENVYRDGDRNATQHPDTIVLHSTVKGFKQGSERARQVTTVAGATSMTVHCRFTDADGHTLLERDITGKVRFFGANLKATNDFAKKAAGIAREVSVEQSSKTASL
;
A
#
# COMPACT_ATOMS: atom_id res chain seq x y z
N MET A 1 18.86 -71.21 -50.75
CA MET A 1 17.62 -71.43 -51.50
C MET A 1 16.62 -70.32 -51.13
N LYS A 2 16.22 -69.57 -52.16
CA LYS A 2 14.94 -68.88 -52.31
C LYS A 2 14.59 -67.76 -51.25
N ASN A 3 14.77 -66.49 -51.63
CA ASN A 3 13.78 -65.57 -52.12
C ASN A 3 12.67 -65.25 -51.12
N LEU A 4 12.49 -63.94 -50.73
CA LEU A 4 11.54 -63.09 -51.42
C LEU A 4 11.58 -61.69 -50.84
N PHE A 5 11.68 -60.77 -51.76
CA PHE A 5 11.36 -59.35 -51.66
C PHE A 5 10.00 -59.08 -51.00
N ARG A 6 9.93 -58.11 -50.14
CA ARG A 6 8.70 -57.27 -50.03
C ARG A 6 9.07 -55.88 -49.64
N ALA A 7 8.89 -54.96 -50.57
CA ALA A 7 8.83 -53.51 -50.42
C ALA A 7 7.67 -53.15 -49.51
N ALA A 8 7.92 -52.29 -48.54
CA ALA A 8 6.87 -51.60 -47.80
C ALA A 8 7.08 -50.09 -47.85
N ILE A 9 6.12 -49.49 -48.40
CA ILE A 9 5.91 -48.10 -48.74
C ILE A 9 6.03 -47.24 -47.49
N LEU A 10 6.92 -46.21 -47.57
CA LEU A 10 7.11 -45.19 -46.57
C LEU A 10 6.03 -44.12 -46.79
N THR A 11 4.98 -44.16 -46.01
CA THR A 11 3.93 -43.11 -46.00
C THR A 11 4.35 -42.02 -45.04
N CYS A 12 4.83 -40.91 -45.61
CA CYS A 12 5.04 -39.66 -44.90
C CYS A 12 3.70 -39.07 -44.44
N LEU A 13 3.39 -39.21 -43.16
CA LEU A 13 2.32 -38.44 -42.49
C LEU A 13 2.89 -37.08 -42.13
N VAL A 14 2.58 -36.09 -42.97
CA VAL A 14 2.77 -34.67 -42.68
C VAL A 14 1.72 -34.28 -41.66
N SER A 15 2.08 -34.17 -40.39
CA SER A 15 1.25 -33.54 -39.38
C SER A 15 1.25 -32.04 -39.53
N PRO A 16 0.11 -31.37 -39.68
CA PRO A 16 0.06 -29.94 -39.61
C PRO A 16 0.33 -29.50 -38.16
N MET A 17 1.48 -28.85 -37.95
CA MET A 17 1.77 -28.11 -36.73
C MET A 17 0.74 -26.98 -36.61
N CYS A 18 -0.26 -27.15 -35.78
CA CYS A 18 -1.11 -26.06 -35.31
C CYS A 18 -0.23 -25.10 -34.48
N PHE A 19 0.17 -24.01 -35.11
CA PHE A 19 0.75 -22.85 -34.45
C PHE A 19 -0.36 -22.25 -33.56
N VAL A 20 -0.42 -22.67 -32.31
CA VAL A 20 -1.19 -21.95 -31.27
C VAL A 20 -0.40 -20.68 -31.01
N GLY A 21 -0.80 -19.59 -31.64
CA GLY A 21 -0.32 -18.25 -31.34
C GLY A 21 -0.53 -17.95 -29.86
N PRO A 22 0.37 -17.16 -29.23
CA PRO A 22 0.15 -16.73 -27.86
C PRO A 22 -1.19 -16.00 -27.83
N ALA A 23 -2.14 -16.55 -27.05
CA ALA A 23 -3.38 -15.84 -26.74
C ALA A 23 -2.96 -14.50 -26.14
N ALA A 24 -3.24 -13.42 -26.88
CA ALA A 24 -3.19 -12.08 -26.35
C ALA A 24 -4.06 -12.11 -25.07
N ARG A 25 -3.40 -12.09 -23.92
CA ARG A 25 -4.09 -11.79 -22.67
C ARG A 25 -4.67 -10.40 -22.88
N ASP A 26 -5.96 -10.33 -23.08
CA ASP A 26 -6.70 -9.09 -22.91
C ASP A 26 -6.30 -8.55 -21.54
N GLN A 27 -5.37 -7.58 -21.55
CA GLN A 27 -5.16 -6.72 -20.41
C GLN A 27 -6.50 -6.00 -20.24
N LYS A 28 -7.32 -6.55 -19.36
CA LYS A 28 -8.55 -5.92 -18.89
C LYS A 28 -8.10 -4.55 -18.39
N LYS A 29 -8.32 -3.53 -19.24
CA LYS A 29 -8.04 -2.13 -18.95
C LYS A 29 -8.61 -1.89 -17.55
N ALA A 30 -7.74 -1.70 -16.57
CA ALA A 30 -8.14 -1.48 -15.19
C ALA A 30 -9.22 -0.40 -15.22
N SER A 31 -10.31 -0.63 -14.53
CA SER A 31 -11.40 0.33 -14.44
C SER A 31 -10.81 1.59 -13.81
N GLN A 32 -10.62 2.61 -14.63
CA GLN A 32 -10.08 3.91 -14.21
C GLN A 32 -11.18 4.63 -13.42
N GLY A 33 -11.57 4.07 -12.28
CA GLY A 33 -12.51 4.62 -11.33
C GLY A 33 -11.79 5.20 -10.11
N ARG A 34 -12.53 5.83 -9.24
CA ARG A 34 -12.02 6.24 -7.93
C ARG A 34 -11.49 5.00 -7.21
N PRO A 35 -10.29 5.06 -6.57
CA PRO A 35 -9.80 3.96 -5.76
C PRO A 35 -10.80 3.57 -4.69
N THR A 36 -11.18 2.30 -4.66
CA THR A 36 -12.18 1.78 -3.70
C THR A 36 -11.53 1.26 -2.43
N GLY A 37 -10.25 0.86 -2.52
CA GLY A 37 -9.50 0.29 -1.42
C GLY A 37 -8.17 0.97 -1.14
N ILE A 38 -7.69 0.78 0.09
CA ILE A 38 -6.32 1.10 0.49
C ILE A 38 -5.75 -0.04 1.32
N GLU A 39 -4.57 -0.54 0.94
CA GLU A 39 -3.78 -1.48 1.73
C GLU A 39 -2.72 -0.71 2.52
N VAL A 40 -2.59 -1.03 3.80
CA VAL A 40 -1.60 -0.43 4.69
C VAL A 40 -0.54 -1.47 4.99
N GLU A 41 0.65 -1.28 4.46
CA GLU A 41 1.80 -2.14 4.77
C GLU A 41 2.30 -1.94 6.20
N MET A 42 3.01 -2.95 6.71
CA MET A 42 3.64 -2.87 8.02
C MET A 42 4.63 -1.70 8.08
N ILE A 43 4.64 -1.01 9.22
CA ILE A 43 5.50 0.14 9.44
C ILE A 43 6.97 -0.27 9.43
N GLN A 44 7.75 0.38 8.59
CA GLN A 44 9.19 0.19 8.51
C GLN A 44 9.90 1.20 9.42
N THR A 45 10.97 0.73 10.06
CA THR A 45 11.81 1.56 10.93
C THR A 45 13.27 1.29 10.55
N ASP A 46 13.80 2.03 9.59
CA ASP A 46 15.14 1.78 9.05
C ASP A 46 16.21 1.80 10.16
N GLU A 47 16.71 2.99 10.50
CA GLU A 47 17.78 3.16 11.50
C GLU A 47 17.27 3.61 12.89
N ILE A 48 15.95 3.83 13.00
CA ILE A 48 15.37 4.43 14.20
C ILE A 48 14.87 3.34 15.14
N LYS A 49 15.42 3.34 16.36
CA LYS A 49 14.91 2.49 17.45
C LYS A 49 13.55 3.04 17.93
N LEU A 50 12.48 2.53 17.35
CA LEU A 50 11.14 2.84 17.79
C LEU A 50 10.63 1.76 18.75
N PRO A 51 10.14 2.12 19.95
CA PRO A 51 9.52 1.14 20.85
C PRO A 51 8.35 0.41 20.15
N THR A 52 8.25 -0.89 20.39
CA THR A 52 7.23 -1.75 19.75
C THR A 52 5.81 -1.23 19.95
N GLU A 53 5.52 -0.66 21.11
CA GLU A 53 4.23 -0.04 21.41
C GLU A 53 3.86 1.09 20.44
N PHE A 54 4.88 1.88 20.00
CA PHE A 54 4.67 2.93 19.00
C PHE A 54 4.47 2.35 17.61
N GLN A 55 5.20 1.30 17.23
CA GLN A 55 5.02 0.64 15.92
C GLN A 55 3.59 0.12 15.78
N VAL A 56 3.13 -0.63 16.78
CA VAL A 56 1.76 -1.14 16.81
C VAL A 56 0.75 0.01 16.81
N ALA A 57 0.97 1.03 17.64
CA ALA A 57 0.05 2.16 17.74
C ALA A 57 -0.02 2.99 16.43
N ILE A 58 1.07 3.14 15.68
CA ILE A 58 1.05 3.81 14.38
C ILE A 58 0.17 3.02 13.42
N TYR A 59 0.42 1.72 13.30
CA TYR A 59 -0.30 0.83 12.38
C TYR A 59 -1.79 0.81 12.68
N GLU A 60 -2.18 0.53 13.92
CA GLU A 60 -3.58 0.45 14.32
C GLU A 60 -4.31 1.80 14.21
N ASN A 61 -3.64 2.90 14.54
CA ASN A 61 -4.22 4.23 14.37
C ASN A 61 -4.37 4.60 12.89
N LEU A 62 -3.44 4.20 12.01
CA LEU A 62 -3.59 4.37 10.56
C LEU A 62 -4.83 3.67 10.05
N ILE A 63 -4.97 2.36 10.31
CA ILE A 63 -6.15 1.57 9.93
C ILE A 63 -7.43 2.27 10.42
N LEU A 64 -7.47 2.62 11.70
CA LEU A 64 -8.66 3.26 12.30
C LEU A 64 -9.01 4.61 11.67
N GLN A 65 -8.02 5.46 11.40
CA GLN A 65 -8.27 6.79 10.83
C GLN A 65 -8.58 6.73 9.33
N LEU A 66 -8.00 5.81 8.60
CA LEU A 66 -8.32 5.56 7.19
C LEU A 66 -9.75 5.05 7.04
N GLN A 67 -10.19 4.12 7.87
CA GLN A 67 -11.59 3.66 7.90
C GLN A 67 -12.57 4.79 8.21
N LYS A 68 -12.21 5.71 9.12
CA LYS A 68 -13.09 6.80 9.52
C LYS A 68 -13.11 7.99 8.57
N LYS A 69 -11.99 8.30 7.92
CA LYS A 69 -11.76 9.58 7.22
C LYS A 69 -11.07 9.45 5.88
N GLY A 70 -10.51 8.30 5.54
CA GLY A 70 -9.72 8.10 4.33
C GLY A 70 -10.54 8.19 3.04
N GLY A 71 -11.84 7.97 3.13
CA GLY A 71 -12.73 8.03 1.97
C GLY A 71 -12.67 6.79 1.08
N PHE A 72 -12.11 5.70 1.57
CA PHE A 72 -12.10 4.38 0.94
C PHE A 72 -13.26 3.53 1.46
N GLU A 73 -13.78 2.66 0.61
CA GLU A 73 -14.79 1.67 1.00
C GLU A 73 -14.18 0.55 1.82
N ASN A 74 -12.94 0.16 1.46
CA ASN A 74 -12.21 -0.92 2.08
C ASN A 74 -10.82 -0.46 2.54
N VAL A 75 -10.44 -0.86 3.76
CA VAL A 75 -9.09 -0.67 4.30
C VAL A 75 -8.52 -2.03 4.64
N TYR A 76 -7.52 -2.44 3.89
CA TYR A 76 -6.87 -3.73 4.01
C TYR A 76 -5.62 -3.62 4.88
N ARG A 77 -5.31 -4.70 5.57
CA ARG A 77 -4.06 -4.87 6.29
C ARG A 77 -3.01 -5.50 5.39
N ASP A 78 -1.76 -5.32 5.74
CA ASP A 78 -0.63 -5.95 5.07
C ASP A 78 -0.85 -7.46 4.91
N GLY A 79 -0.72 -7.94 3.66
CA GLY A 79 -0.91 -9.34 3.31
C GLY A 79 -2.36 -9.82 3.28
N ASP A 80 -3.35 -8.93 3.31
CA ASP A 80 -4.75 -9.31 3.12
C ASP A 80 -4.99 -9.74 1.66
N ARG A 81 -5.38 -11.01 1.49
CA ARG A 81 -5.64 -11.58 0.16
C ARG A 81 -6.75 -10.85 -0.61
N ASN A 82 -7.65 -10.18 0.09
CA ASN A 82 -8.71 -9.41 -0.57
C ASN A 82 -8.17 -8.16 -1.26
N ALA A 83 -7.07 -7.57 -0.76
CA ALA A 83 -6.43 -6.41 -1.39
C ALA A 83 -5.99 -6.73 -2.83
N THR A 84 -5.40 -7.90 -3.07
CA THR A 84 -4.93 -8.32 -4.40
C THR A 84 -6.04 -8.61 -5.41
N GLN A 85 -7.27 -8.79 -4.95
CA GLN A 85 -8.44 -9.02 -5.82
C GLN A 85 -9.03 -7.72 -6.37
N HIS A 86 -8.65 -6.57 -5.81
CA HIS A 86 -9.15 -5.25 -6.18
C HIS A 86 -8.06 -4.42 -6.86
N PRO A 87 -8.04 -4.34 -8.20
CA PRO A 87 -7.00 -3.61 -8.95
C PRO A 87 -7.00 -2.11 -8.67
N ASP A 88 -8.08 -1.56 -8.12
CA ASP A 88 -8.23 -0.16 -7.78
C ASP A 88 -7.78 0.15 -6.34
N THR A 89 -6.93 -0.72 -5.75
CA THR A 89 -6.40 -0.53 -4.39
C THR A 89 -5.12 0.29 -4.43
N ILE A 90 -5.07 1.33 -3.58
CA ILE A 90 -3.84 2.09 -3.31
C ILE A 90 -3.05 1.36 -2.21
N VAL A 91 -1.73 1.34 -2.32
CA VAL A 91 -0.86 0.80 -1.27
C VAL A 91 -0.18 1.95 -0.54
N LEU A 92 -0.27 1.95 0.79
CA LEU A 92 0.40 2.91 1.66
C LEU A 92 1.63 2.28 2.32
N HIS A 93 2.80 2.74 1.91
CA HIS A 93 4.09 2.43 2.52
C HIS A 93 4.42 3.50 3.54
N SER A 94 4.83 3.11 4.75
CA SER A 94 5.14 4.02 5.84
C SER A 94 6.48 3.69 6.48
N THR A 95 7.43 4.64 6.46
CA THR A 95 8.77 4.50 7.04
C THR A 95 9.01 5.59 8.07
N VAL A 96 9.36 5.21 9.30
CA VAL A 96 9.67 6.18 10.35
C VAL A 96 11.05 6.78 10.12
N LYS A 97 11.11 8.11 9.90
CA LYS A 97 12.34 8.86 9.66
C LYS A 97 12.85 9.64 10.88
N GLY A 98 11.99 9.84 11.87
CA GLY A 98 12.37 10.56 13.09
C GLY A 98 11.44 10.25 14.25
N PHE A 99 12.03 10.08 15.43
CA PHE A 99 11.27 9.87 16.66
C PHE A 99 11.93 10.60 17.83
N LYS A 100 11.15 11.39 18.54
CA LYS A 100 11.56 12.06 19.78
C LYS A 100 10.50 11.81 20.83
N GLN A 101 10.82 10.96 21.80
CA GLN A 101 9.96 10.73 22.95
C GLN A 101 10.13 11.86 23.96
N GLY A 102 9.02 12.50 24.28
CA GLY A 102 8.98 13.54 25.29
C GLY A 102 8.62 13.02 26.68
N SER A 103 8.72 13.88 27.68
CA SER A 103 8.36 13.56 29.06
C SER A 103 6.91 14.01 29.36
N GLU A 104 6.09 13.07 29.76
CA GLU A 104 4.70 13.36 30.16
C GLU A 104 4.64 14.26 31.39
N ARG A 105 5.56 14.06 32.35
CA ARG A 105 5.68 14.91 33.53
C ARG A 105 6.05 16.34 33.18
N ALA A 106 7.00 16.54 32.23
CA ALA A 106 7.38 17.88 31.80
C ALA A 106 6.23 18.60 31.12
N ARG A 107 5.37 17.91 30.37
CA ARG A 107 4.18 18.51 29.74
C ARG A 107 3.11 18.95 30.74
N GLN A 108 3.07 18.35 31.92
CA GLN A 108 2.12 18.77 32.98
C GLN A 108 2.54 20.10 33.62
N VAL A 109 3.84 20.42 33.61
CA VAL A 109 4.38 21.61 34.26
C VAL A 109 4.60 22.75 33.27
N THR A 110 4.99 22.45 32.05
CA THR A 110 5.30 23.46 31.02
C THR A 110 4.64 23.12 29.69
N THR A 111 4.18 24.17 28.99
CA THR A 111 3.53 24.00 27.67
C THR A 111 4.51 23.73 26.52
N VAL A 112 5.81 23.93 26.74
CA VAL A 112 6.84 23.87 25.69
C VAL A 112 7.75 22.66 25.83
N ALA A 113 8.06 22.26 27.06
CA ALA A 113 8.94 21.13 27.33
C ALA A 113 8.19 19.78 27.30
N GLY A 114 8.86 18.73 26.87
CA GLY A 114 8.35 17.37 26.96
C GLY A 114 7.47 16.93 25.77
N ALA A 115 7.45 17.65 24.66
CA ALA A 115 6.70 17.23 23.46
C ALA A 115 7.25 15.93 22.89
N THR A 116 6.34 15.00 22.56
CA THR A 116 6.65 13.82 21.74
C THR A 116 6.35 14.14 20.30
N SER A 117 7.28 13.79 19.40
CA SER A 117 7.09 13.98 17.96
C SER A 117 7.65 12.78 17.20
N MET A 118 7.02 12.47 16.08
CA MET A 118 7.45 11.46 15.13
C MET A 118 7.29 11.98 13.71
N THR A 119 8.20 11.66 12.84
CA THR A 119 8.10 11.94 11.41
C THR A 119 8.11 10.63 10.66
N VAL A 120 7.10 10.45 9.84
CA VAL A 120 6.91 9.24 9.03
C VAL A 120 6.85 9.66 7.57
N HIS A 121 7.69 9.05 6.76
CA HIS A 121 7.64 9.14 5.31
C HIS A 121 6.52 8.23 4.80
N CYS A 122 5.55 8.79 4.12
CA CYS A 122 4.43 8.08 3.54
C CYS A 122 4.50 8.14 2.02
N ARG A 123 4.50 6.98 1.37
CA ARG A 123 4.44 6.84 -0.07
C ARG A 123 3.17 6.08 -0.43
N PHE A 124 2.37 6.66 -1.29
CA PHE A 124 1.16 6.07 -1.85
C PHE A 124 1.47 5.59 -3.26
N THR A 125 1.18 4.33 -3.56
CA THR A 125 1.35 3.75 -4.89
C THR A 125 0.04 3.18 -5.40
N ASP A 126 -0.08 3.05 -6.73
CA ASP A 126 -1.14 2.25 -7.32
C ASP A 126 -0.80 0.75 -7.26
N ALA A 127 -1.69 -0.10 -7.78
CA ALA A 127 -1.51 -1.55 -7.83
C ALA A 127 -0.32 -1.99 -8.71
N ASP A 128 0.11 -1.15 -9.65
CA ASP A 128 1.26 -1.40 -10.54
C ASP A 128 2.58 -0.92 -9.92
N GLY A 129 2.53 -0.32 -8.72
CA GLY A 129 3.69 0.20 -7.99
C GLY A 129 4.13 1.61 -8.39
N HIS A 130 3.37 2.33 -9.25
CA HIS A 130 3.69 3.71 -9.57
C HIS A 130 3.36 4.61 -8.39
N THR A 131 4.29 5.50 -8.06
CA THR A 131 4.09 6.46 -6.97
C THR A 131 3.06 7.51 -7.36
N LEU A 132 2.00 7.61 -6.57
CA LEU A 132 0.95 8.61 -6.69
C LEU A 132 1.31 9.88 -5.92
N LEU A 133 1.82 9.71 -4.71
CA LEU A 133 2.24 10.80 -3.83
C LEU A 133 3.26 10.30 -2.81
N GLU A 134 4.25 11.15 -2.51
CA GLU A 134 5.16 10.96 -1.37
C GLU A 134 5.15 12.20 -0.47
N ARG A 135 5.14 11.99 0.85
CA ARG A 135 5.15 13.10 1.81
C ARG A 135 5.63 12.68 3.18
N ASP A 136 6.42 13.53 3.81
CA ASP A 136 6.77 13.41 5.22
C ASP A 136 5.67 13.99 6.10
N ILE A 137 5.13 13.19 7.01
CA ILE A 137 4.04 13.55 7.90
C ILE A 137 4.55 13.51 9.33
N THR A 138 4.38 14.63 10.04
CA THR A 138 4.78 14.72 11.46
C THR A 138 3.56 14.65 12.36
N GLY A 139 3.57 13.63 13.25
CA GLY A 139 2.67 13.52 14.39
C GLY A 139 3.30 14.11 15.64
N LYS A 140 2.51 14.88 16.43
CA LYS A 140 2.99 15.57 17.64
C LYS A 140 1.97 15.51 18.76
N VAL A 141 2.48 15.40 20.00
CA VAL A 141 1.71 15.73 21.20
C VAL A 141 2.47 16.78 22.01
N ARG A 142 1.88 17.95 22.18
CA ARG A 142 2.50 19.13 22.85
C ARG A 142 1.98 19.35 24.25
N PHE A 143 0.68 19.08 24.47
CA PHE A 143 -0.02 19.34 25.72
C PHE A 143 -0.32 18.04 26.47
N PHE A 144 -1.36 18.06 27.29
CA PHE A 144 -1.76 16.90 28.09
C PHE A 144 -2.02 15.64 27.26
N GLY A 145 -1.60 14.51 27.80
CA GLY A 145 -1.88 13.19 27.26
C GLY A 145 -0.66 12.31 27.11
N ALA A 146 -0.94 11.02 26.90
CA ALA A 146 0.07 10.00 26.71
C ALA A 146 0.88 10.25 25.41
N ASN A 147 2.15 9.79 25.42
CA ASN A 147 3.05 9.92 24.28
C ASN A 147 2.47 9.30 23.00
N LEU A 148 1.71 8.23 23.12
CA LEU A 148 1.03 7.55 22.01
C LEU A 148 -0.02 8.42 21.27
N LYS A 149 -0.46 9.55 21.83
CA LYS A 149 -1.31 10.48 21.09
C LYS A 149 -0.63 11.06 19.85
N ALA A 150 0.71 11.07 19.79
CA ALA A 150 1.45 11.50 18.60
C ALA A 150 1.16 10.58 17.39
N THR A 151 0.94 9.28 17.61
CA THR A 151 0.60 8.33 16.55
C THR A 151 -0.79 8.59 15.98
N ASN A 152 -1.75 8.95 16.82
CA ASN A 152 -3.09 9.31 16.38
C ASN A 152 -3.11 10.66 15.61
N ASP A 153 -2.32 11.67 16.03
CA ASP A 153 -2.18 12.92 15.28
C ASP A 153 -1.56 12.68 13.90
N PHE A 154 -0.53 11.85 13.82
CA PHE A 154 0.04 11.39 12.56
C PHE A 154 -1.03 10.72 11.69
N ALA A 155 -1.72 9.70 12.21
CA ALA A 155 -2.69 8.91 11.46
C ALA A 155 -3.85 9.74 10.91
N LYS A 156 -4.33 10.76 11.67
CA LYS A 156 -5.35 11.70 11.19
C LYS A 156 -4.89 12.50 9.98
N LYS A 157 -3.63 12.96 9.98
CA LYS A 157 -3.04 13.71 8.87
C LYS A 157 -2.83 12.81 7.66
N ALA A 158 -2.32 11.60 7.88
CA ALA A 158 -2.13 10.60 6.82
C ALA A 158 -3.46 10.23 6.15
N ALA A 159 -4.52 10.02 6.93
CA ALA A 159 -5.86 9.75 6.38
C ALA A 159 -6.42 10.93 5.57
N GLY A 160 -6.13 12.18 5.98
CA GLY A 160 -6.49 13.36 5.20
C GLY A 160 -5.80 13.38 3.83
N ILE A 161 -4.49 13.11 3.80
CA ILE A 161 -3.70 13.03 2.58
C ILE A 161 -4.15 11.86 1.69
N ALA A 162 -4.42 10.70 2.27
CA ALA A 162 -4.94 9.54 1.53
C ALA A 162 -6.26 9.86 0.82
N ARG A 163 -7.12 10.64 1.46
CA ARG A 163 -8.36 11.15 0.85
C ARG A 163 -8.08 12.09 -0.32
N GLU A 164 -7.09 12.99 -0.21
CA GLU A 164 -6.68 13.87 -1.31
C GLU A 164 -6.22 13.06 -2.51
N VAL A 165 -5.37 12.03 -2.30
CA VAL A 165 -4.92 11.11 -3.36
C VAL A 165 -6.11 10.41 -4.03
N SER A 166 -7.06 9.90 -3.25
CA SER A 166 -8.27 9.24 -3.78
C SER A 166 -9.11 10.16 -4.67
N VAL A 167 -9.25 11.44 -4.29
CA VAL A 167 -10.01 12.43 -5.07
C VAL A 167 -9.25 12.81 -6.35
N GLU A 168 -7.94 13.01 -6.27
CA GLU A 168 -7.12 13.36 -7.43
C GLU A 168 -7.13 12.26 -8.51
N GLN A 169 -7.05 10.99 -8.11
CA GLN A 169 -7.19 9.87 -9.05
C GLN A 169 -8.56 9.86 -9.74
N SER A 170 -9.62 10.17 -9.00
CA SER A 170 -10.98 10.28 -9.57
C SER A 170 -11.09 11.37 -10.64
N SER A 171 -10.43 12.52 -10.43
CA SER A 171 -10.50 13.65 -11.38
C SER A 171 -9.68 13.41 -12.64
N LYS A 172 -8.54 12.74 -12.55
CA LYS A 172 -7.73 12.37 -13.72
C LYS A 172 -8.45 11.42 -14.65
N THR A 173 -9.23 10.54 -14.09
CA THR A 173 -10.04 9.56 -14.84
C THR A 173 -11.23 10.18 -15.56
N ALA A 174 -11.84 11.21 -14.98
CA ALA A 174 -13.01 11.88 -15.58
C ALA A 174 -12.64 12.79 -16.77
N SER A 175 -11.35 13.06 -16.98
CA SER A 175 -10.84 13.95 -18.04
C SER A 175 -10.25 13.23 -19.24
N LEU A 176 -10.34 11.90 -19.32
CA LEU A 176 -9.94 11.03 -20.43
C LEU A 176 -11.15 10.44 -21.14
#